data_02fb27f3bbb121839751122f77287fcc
#
_entry.id   02fb27f3bbb121839751122f77287fcc
#
_cell.length_a   1.000
_cell.length_b   1.000
_cell.length_c   1.000
_cell.angle_alpha   90.00
_cell.angle_beta   90.00
_cell.angle_gamma   90.00
#
_symmetry.space_group_name_H-M   'P 1'
#
loop_
_entity.id
_entity.type
_entity.pdbx_description
1 polymer ?
#
loop_
_entity_poly.entity_id
_entity_poly.type
_entity_poly.pdbx_seq_one_letter_code
_entity_poly.pdbx_strand_id
1 'polypeptide(L)'
;KDVMPFLEDISKLLAQYHPETEIWMSLQGFDEEQVDFFFDWIAEHQPTWFTGAVGGPSSPPLPYMRKRLPKQYRLRDYPDITHTVRSQYATQWIDPAFAFTSGREGSNPEPVYYSTIFRAFAQDTDGFITYSDGMHDDVNKNVWSMLGWDVDYDVRDGLIEYCRFYFGDDVAERAADGLYALEENWDG
;
A
#
# COMPACT_ATOMS: atom_id res chain seq x y z
N LYS A 1 -23.23 10.39 -7.28
CA LYS A 1 -24.39 10.36 -6.33
C LYS A 1 -25.17 9.05 -6.47
N ASP A 2 -25.34 8.54 -7.67
CA ASP A 2 -26.13 7.32 -7.95
C ASP A 2 -25.40 6.01 -7.55
N VAL A 3 -24.11 6.07 -7.28
CA VAL A 3 -23.30 4.91 -6.90
C VAL A 3 -23.64 4.39 -5.50
N MET A 4 -23.92 5.28 -4.53
CA MET A 4 -24.16 4.85 -3.15
C MET A 4 -25.44 4.02 -2.97
N PRO A 5 -26.61 4.39 -3.58
CA PRO A 5 -27.78 3.52 -3.58
C PRO A 5 -27.55 2.16 -4.26
N PHE A 6 -26.78 2.15 -5.36
CA PHE A 6 -26.41 0.91 -6.03
C PHE A 6 -25.56 0.00 -5.13
N LEU A 7 -24.57 0.55 -4.41
CA LEU A 7 -23.76 -0.20 -3.46
C LEU A 7 -24.61 -0.73 -2.29
N GLU A 8 -25.57 0.04 -1.84
CA GLU A 8 -26.52 -0.42 -0.82
C GLU A 8 -27.34 -1.62 -1.30
N ASP A 9 -27.81 -1.62 -2.54
CA ASP A 9 -28.54 -2.75 -3.10
C ASP A 9 -27.63 -3.98 -3.30
N ILE A 10 -26.39 -3.78 -3.74
CA ILE A 10 -25.38 -4.85 -3.79
C ILE A 10 -25.12 -5.42 -2.40
N SER A 11 -25.02 -4.58 -1.37
CA SER A 11 -24.80 -5.03 0.01
C SER A 11 -25.92 -5.93 0.53
N LYS A 12 -27.18 -5.60 0.21
CA LYS A 12 -28.35 -6.43 0.55
C LYS A 12 -28.29 -7.79 -0.12
N LEU A 13 -27.85 -7.82 -1.39
CA LEU A 13 -27.69 -9.06 -2.15
C LEU A 13 -26.54 -9.91 -1.58
N LEU A 14 -25.41 -9.30 -1.25
CA LEU A 14 -24.28 -9.97 -0.60
C LEU A 14 -24.68 -10.56 0.75
N ALA A 15 -25.38 -9.79 1.58
CA ALA A 15 -25.86 -10.26 2.88
C ALA A 15 -26.78 -11.50 2.79
N GLN A 16 -27.52 -11.63 1.68
CA GLN A 16 -28.39 -12.80 1.44
C GLN A 16 -27.60 -14.08 1.15
N TYR A 17 -26.50 -13.99 0.38
CA TYR A 17 -25.76 -15.16 -0.11
C TYR A 17 -24.41 -15.34 0.57
N HIS A 18 -23.81 -14.26 1.04
CA HIS A 18 -22.47 -14.20 1.65
C HIS A 18 -22.46 -13.24 2.85
N PRO A 19 -23.14 -13.56 3.95
CA PRO A 19 -23.36 -12.63 5.07
C PRO A 19 -22.05 -12.17 5.75
N GLU A 20 -20.97 -12.94 5.63
CA GLU A 20 -19.65 -12.61 6.20
C GLU A 20 -18.78 -11.77 5.27
N THR A 21 -19.28 -11.38 4.09
CA THR A 21 -18.50 -10.61 3.13
C THR A 21 -18.38 -9.16 3.56
N GLU A 22 -17.15 -8.68 3.63
CA GLU A 22 -16.82 -7.28 3.88
C GLU A 22 -16.84 -6.47 2.58
N ILE A 23 -17.39 -5.25 2.64
CA ILE A 23 -17.40 -4.32 1.50
C ILE A 23 -16.41 -3.19 1.78
N TRP A 24 -15.41 -3.08 0.91
CA TRP A 24 -14.38 -2.07 0.94
C TRP A 24 -14.45 -1.20 -0.31
N MET A 25 -14.21 0.10 -0.16
CA MET A 25 -14.20 1.01 -1.30
C MET A 25 -12.80 1.61 -1.49
N SER A 26 -12.31 1.51 -2.73
CA SER A 26 -11.12 2.25 -3.15
C SER A 26 -11.51 3.64 -3.64
N LEU A 27 -10.74 4.64 -3.22
CA LEU A 27 -10.87 6.03 -3.67
C LEU A 27 -9.91 6.35 -4.82
N GLN A 28 -9.32 5.32 -5.40
CA GLN A 28 -8.39 5.49 -6.52
C GLN A 28 -9.08 6.15 -7.71
N GLY A 29 -8.50 7.26 -8.18
CA GLY A 29 -9.00 7.99 -9.32
C GLY A 29 -10.21 8.89 -9.07
N PHE A 30 -10.62 9.05 -7.81
CA PHE A 30 -11.65 10.04 -7.46
C PHE A 30 -11.06 11.45 -7.60
N ASP A 31 -11.85 12.36 -8.17
CA ASP A 31 -11.57 13.77 -8.10
C ASP A 31 -11.95 14.36 -6.74
N GLU A 32 -11.61 15.62 -6.50
CA GLU A 32 -11.81 16.29 -5.22
C GLU A 32 -13.31 16.33 -4.81
N GLU A 33 -14.21 16.59 -5.76
CA GLU A 33 -15.66 16.64 -5.51
C GLU A 33 -16.19 15.24 -5.11
N GLN A 34 -15.71 14.20 -5.76
CA GLN A 34 -16.07 12.82 -5.47
C GLN A 34 -15.55 12.37 -4.10
N VAL A 35 -14.32 12.77 -3.75
CA VAL A 35 -13.72 12.50 -2.44
C VAL A 35 -14.54 13.17 -1.33
N ASP A 36 -14.86 14.45 -1.48
CA ASP A 36 -15.64 15.18 -0.48
C ASP A 36 -17.04 14.60 -0.34
N PHE A 37 -17.71 14.34 -1.46
CA PHE A 37 -19.01 13.69 -1.46
C PHE A 37 -18.98 12.33 -0.75
N PHE A 38 -17.97 11.51 -1.00
CA PHE A 38 -17.84 10.19 -0.38
C PHE A 38 -17.74 10.29 1.14
N PHE A 39 -16.81 11.09 1.65
CA PHE A 39 -16.61 11.21 3.10
C PHE A 39 -17.81 11.85 3.81
N ASP A 40 -18.39 12.87 3.21
CA ASP A 40 -19.58 13.53 3.78
C ASP A 40 -20.78 12.57 3.82
N TRP A 41 -20.99 11.81 2.74
CA TRP A 41 -22.04 10.81 2.69
C TRP A 41 -21.86 9.70 3.73
N ILE A 42 -20.64 9.15 3.86
CA ILE A 42 -20.32 8.13 4.87
C ILE A 42 -20.51 8.67 6.29
N ALA A 43 -20.09 9.89 6.55
CA ALA A 43 -20.25 10.52 7.86
C ALA A 43 -21.72 10.77 8.24
N GLU A 44 -22.54 11.17 7.26
CA GLU A 44 -23.96 11.46 7.45
C GLU A 44 -24.79 10.18 7.61
N HIS A 45 -24.59 9.19 6.72
CA HIS A 45 -25.48 8.01 6.64
C HIS A 45 -25.00 6.84 7.50
N GLN A 46 -23.73 6.79 7.80
CA GLN A 46 -23.08 5.73 8.63
C GLN A 46 -23.54 4.31 8.28
N PRO A 47 -23.40 3.89 7.00
CA PRO A 47 -23.96 2.63 6.53
C PRO A 47 -23.32 1.42 7.21
N THR A 48 -24.15 0.49 7.69
CA THR A 48 -23.69 -0.72 8.38
C THR A 48 -23.05 -1.76 7.45
N TRP A 49 -23.32 -1.67 6.16
CA TRP A 49 -22.76 -2.56 5.14
C TRP A 49 -21.33 -2.20 4.72
N PHE A 50 -20.89 -0.98 4.98
CA PHE A 50 -19.58 -0.51 4.61
C PHE A 50 -18.56 -0.87 5.69
N THR A 51 -17.51 -1.58 5.33
CA THR A 51 -16.47 -2.02 6.25
C THR A 51 -15.35 -0.99 6.37
N GLY A 52 -14.92 -0.43 5.23
CA GLY A 52 -13.82 0.51 5.23
C GLY A 52 -13.40 1.00 3.87
N ALA A 53 -12.49 1.95 3.88
CA ALA A 53 -11.88 2.53 2.68
C ALA A 53 -10.49 1.94 2.43
N VAL A 54 -10.07 2.00 1.17
CA VAL A 54 -8.73 1.61 0.72
C VAL A 54 -8.09 2.81 0.03
N GLY A 55 -6.97 3.26 0.58
CA GLY A 55 -6.12 4.28 -0.02
C GLY A 55 -5.02 3.64 -0.87
N GLY A 56 -4.72 4.22 -2.02
CA GLY A 56 -3.71 3.70 -2.95
C GLY A 56 -3.27 4.75 -3.95
N PRO A 57 -2.64 4.36 -5.06
CA PRO A 57 -2.24 5.30 -6.10
C PRO A 57 -3.40 6.20 -6.52
N SER A 58 -3.14 7.50 -6.61
CA SER A 58 -4.16 8.52 -6.93
C SER A 58 -5.34 8.63 -5.94
N SER A 59 -5.22 8.06 -4.75
CA SER A 59 -6.13 8.34 -3.64
C SER A 59 -5.65 9.54 -2.82
N PRO A 60 -6.52 10.16 -2.00
CA PRO A 60 -6.06 11.14 -1.02
C PRO A 60 -5.05 10.54 -0.04
N PRO A 61 -4.17 11.34 0.57
CA PRO A 61 -3.21 10.86 1.57
C PRO A 61 -3.89 10.13 2.75
N LEU A 62 -3.30 9.03 3.21
CA LEU A 62 -3.85 8.19 4.28
C LEU A 62 -4.21 8.97 5.56
N PRO A 63 -3.38 9.90 6.06
CA PRO A 63 -3.74 10.71 7.23
C PRO A 63 -4.99 11.58 7.00
N TYR A 64 -5.16 12.11 5.78
CA TYR A 64 -6.36 12.85 5.40
C TYR A 64 -7.58 11.94 5.39
N MET A 65 -7.47 10.77 4.76
CA MET A 65 -8.55 9.79 4.72
C MET A 65 -8.94 9.35 6.14
N ARG A 66 -7.95 9.03 7.00
CA ARG A 66 -8.22 8.62 8.39
C ARG A 66 -8.93 9.70 9.19
N LYS A 67 -8.57 10.97 8.99
CA LYS A 67 -9.21 12.11 9.65
C LYS A 67 -10.68 12.29 9.24
N ARG A 68 -10.99 12.04 7.96
CA ARG A 68 -12.34 12.21 7.39
C ARG A 68 -13.24 11.00 7.68
N LEU A 69 -12.68 9.80 7.72
CA LEU A 69 -13.42 8.56 7.89
C LEU A 69 -13.86 8.40 9.35
N PRO A 70 -15.16 8.17 9.65
CA PRO A 70 -15.62 7.88 11.02
C PRO A 70 -14.87 6.69 11.62
N LYS A 71 -14.60 6.74 12.92
CA LYS A 71 -13.72 5.79 13.63
C LYS A 71 -14.17 4.33 13.58
N GLN A 72 -15.45 4.08 13.36
CA GLN A 72 -15.99 2.73 13.24
C GLN A 72 -15.58 2.02 11.95
N TYR A 73 -15.17 2.76 10.92
CA TYR A 73 -14.75 2.20 9.65
C TYR A 73 -13.23 2.05 9.61
N ARG A 74 -12.81 0.97 8.99
CA ARG A 74 -11.41 0.65 8.83
C ARG A 74 -10.80 1.34 7.60
N LEU A 75 -9.50 1.57 7.64
CA LEU A 75 -8.74 2.11 6.52
C LEU A 75 -7.58 1.16 6.20
N ARG A 76 -7.50 0.70 4.96
CA ARG A 76 -6.37 -0.08 4.46
C ARG A 76 -5.51 0.75 3.54
N ASP A 77 -4.19 0.55 3.62
CA ASP A 77 -3.28 1.03 2.60
C ASP A 77 -3.26 0.05 1.41
N TYR A 78 -3.11 0.60 0.22
CA TYR A 78 -2.90 -0.14 -1.02
C TYR A 78 -1.65 0.40 -1.72
N PRO A 79 -0.44 0.15 -1.14
CA PRO A 79 0.78 0.66 -1.71
C PRO A 79 1.14 -0.05 -3.01
N ASP A 80 1.54 0.74 -3.97
CA ASP A 80 2.25 0.25 -5.16
C ASP A 80 3.73 0.13 -4.81
N ILE A 81 4.22 -1.09 -4.67
CA ILE A 81 5.61 -1.41 -4.30
C ILE A 81 6.43 -1.90 -5.48
N THR A 82 5.92 -1.77 -6.69
CA THR A 82 6.57 -2.22 -7.92
C THR A 82 7.11 -1.06 -8.75
N HIS A 83 6.29 -0.03 -8.93
CA HIS A 83 6.62 1.03 -9.88
C HIS A 83 7.48 2.12 -9.25
N THR A 84 8.51 2.52 -9.97
CA THR A 84 9.42 3.62 -9.56
C THR A 84 8.88 5.00 -9.92
N VAL A 85 8.01 5.06 -10.93
CA VAL A 85 7.38 6.29 -11.42
C VAL A 85 5.87 6.09 -11.51
N ARG A 86 5.09 7.16 -11.36
CA ARG A 86 3.61 7.11 -11.37
C ARG A 86 3.02 6.17 -10.32
N SER A 87 3.70 6.02 -9.22
CA SER A 87 3.24 5.31 -8.05
C SER A 87 2.85 6.28 -6.94
N GLN A 88 2.22 5.76 -5.92
CA GLN A 88 1.88 6.51 -4.71
C GLN A 88 3.14 7.03 -4.01
N TYR A 89 4.19 6.23 -4.03
CA TYR A 89 5.49 6.49 -3.41
C TYR A 89 6.58 6.37 -4.48
N ALA A 90 6.66 7.38 -5.35
CA ALA A 90 7.66 7.39 -6.42
C ALA A 90 9.08 7.43 -5.86
N THR A 91 9.98 6.65 -6.46
CA THR A 91 11.40 6.62 -6.10
C THR A 91 12.00 8.04 -6.19
N GLN A 92 12.64 8.45 -5.11
CA GLN A 92 13.30 9.76 -5.02
C GLN A 92 14.54 9.78 -5.94
N TRP A 93 14.88 10.97 -6.45
CA TRP A 93 16.13 11.22 -7.19
C TRP A 93 16.38 10.38 -8.45
N ILE A 94 15.35 9.72 -8.97
CA ILE A 94 15.45 8.96 -10.21
C ILE A 94 15.91 9.86 -11.36
N ASP A 95 16.78 9.33 -12.23
CA ASP A 95 17.24 10.06 -13.42
C ASP A 95 16.07 10.57 -14.25
N PRO A 96 16.01 11.87 -14.58
CA PRO A 96 14.87 12.45 -15.30
C PRO A 96 14.62 11.83 -16.68
N ALA A 97 15.67 11.39 -17.39
CA ALA A 97 15.50 10.75 -18.69
C ALA A 97 14.90 9.36 -18.52
N PHE A 98 15.31 8.61 -17.49
CA PHE A 98 14.70 7.33 -17.14
C PHE A 98 13.25 7.52 -16.72
N ALA A 99 12.95 8.43 -15.82
CA ALA A 99 11.59 8.73 -15.38
C ALA A 99 10.66 9.13 -16.52
N PHE A 100 11.18 9.87 -17.50
CA PHE A 100 10.44 10.32 -18.68
C PHE A 100 10.16 9.18 -19.67
N THR A 101 11.09 8.25 -19.84
CA THR A 101 11.03 7.19 -20.86
C THR A 101 10.46 5.88 -20.33
N SER A 102 10.77 5.50 -19.09
CA SER A 102 10.37 4.22 -18.49
C SER A 102 8.88 4.17 -18.13
N GLY A 103 8.32 5.28 -17.71
CA GLY A 103 6.91 5.37 -17.38
C GLY A 103 6.50 4.75 -16.05
N ARG A 104 6.71 3.46 -15.84
CA ARG A 104 6.25 2.75 -14.63
C ARG A 104 7.20 1.67 -14.13
N GLU A 105 7.98 1.08 -15.01
CA GLU A 105 8.81 -0.09 -14.72
C GLU A 105 10.06 0.28 -13.94
N GLY A 106 10.74 -0.73 -13.43
CA GLY A 106 12.01 -0.63 -12.78
C GLY A 106 11.91 -0.72 -11.27
N SER A 107 11.24 -1.77 -10.76
CA SER A 107 11.34 -2.05 -9.33
C SER A 107 12.78 -2.36 -8.96
N ASN A 108 13.19 -1.79 -7.87
CA ASN A 108 14.47 -2.01 -7.24
C ASN A 108 14.21 -2.42 -5.79
N PRO A 109 15.07 -3.24 -5.17
CA PRO A 109 15.00 -3.41 -3.73
C PRO A 109 15.18 -2.08 -3.02
N GLU A 110 14.19 -1.67 -2.23
CA GLU A 110 14.18 -0.41 -1.49
C GLU A 110 13.80 -0.65 -0.03
N PRO A 111 14.58 -1.45 0.72
CA PRO A 111 14.22 -1.84 2.09
C PRO A 111 14.13 -0.67 3.07
N VAL A 112 14.98 0.33 2.96
CA VAL A 112 14.95 1.53 3.83
C VAL A 112 13.76 2.40 3.48
N TYR A 113 13.55 2.67 2.20
CA TYR A 113 12.46 3.52 1.71
C TYR A 113 11.09 2.96 2.10
N TYR A 114 10.81 1.71 1.75
CA TYR A 114 9.51 1.10 2.05
C TYR A 114 9.30 0.83 3.53
N SER A 115 10.33 0.52 4.30
CA SER A 115 10.18 0.40 5.76
C SER A 115 9.88 1.74 6.43
N THR A 116 10.45 2.83 5.92
CA THR A 116 10.17 4.19 6.39
C THR A 116 8.72 4.58 6.09
N ILE A 117 8.26 4.34 4.87
CA ILE A 117 6.88 4.60 4.44
C ILE A 117 5.90 3.79 5.29
N PHE A 118 6.13 2.48 5.42
CA PHE A 118 5.27 1.62 6.23
C PHE A 118 5.09 2.18 7.64
N ARG A 119 6.19 2.45 8.32
CA ARG A 119 6.16 2.96 9.71
C ARG A 119 5.51 4.33 9.82
N ALA A 120 5.66 5.18 8.82
CA ALA A 120 5.03 6.50 8.81
C ALA A 120 3.50 6.42 8.80
N PHE A 121 2.93 5.43 8.11
CA PHE A 121 1.48 5.33 7.90
C PHE A 121 0.80 4.20 8.69
N ALA A 122 1.54 3.31 9.32
CA ALA A 122 0.99 2.18 10.07
C ALA A 122 -0.02 2.61 11.14
N GLN A 123 0.19 3.77 11.78
CA GLN A 123 -0.71 4.30 12.80
C GLN A 123 -2.07 4.78 12.26
N ASP A 124 -2.16 5.07 10.96
CA ASP A 124 -3.37 5.59 10.32
C ASP A 124 -4.22 4.47 9.69
N THR A 125 -3.67 3.26 9.60
CA THR A 125 -4.29 2.15 8.87
C THR A 125 -4.51 0.91 9.74
N ASP A 126 -5.50 0.11 9.34
CA ASP A 126 -5.87 -1.16 9.99
C ASP A 126 -5.33 -2.38 9.21
N GLY A 127 -4.50 -2.14 8.22
CA GLY A 127 -3.91 -3.17 7.38
C GLY A 127 -3.60 -2.68 5.97
N PHE A 128 -3.21 -3.59 5.10
CA PHE A 128 -2.80 -3.25 3.75
C PHE A 128 -3.13 -4.35 2.74
N ILE A 129 -3.08 -3.98 1.46
CA ILE A 129 -3.10 -4.88 0.30
C ILE A 129 -2.08 -4.31 -0.68
N THR A 130 -0.89 -4.91 -0.79
CA THR A 130 0.14 -4.41 -1.70
C THR A 130 -0.21 -4.70 -3.16
N TYR A 131 0.05 -3.73 -4.04
CA TYR A 131 0.10 -3.96 -5.47
C TYR A 131 1.51 -4.40 -5.89
N SER A 132 1.57 -5.45 -6.69
CA SER A 132 2.81 -5.99 -7.23
C SER A 132 2.55 -6.54 -8.64
N ASP A 133 3.42 -6.22 -9.58
CA ASP A 133 3.44 -6.84 -10.92
C ASP A 133 4.14 -8.21 -10.91
N GLY A 134 4.71 -8.60 -9.77
CA GLY A 134 5.38 -9.90 -9.60
C GLY A 134 6.78 -9.98 -10.18
N MET A 135 7.33 -8.88 -10.64
CA MET A 135 8.69 -8.80 -11.17
C MET A 135 9.57 -7.88 -10.32
N HIS A 136 10.68 -8.41 -9.80
CA HIS A 136 11.72 -7.65 -9.10
C HIS A 136 11.31 -6.94 -7.79
N ASP A 137 10.11 -7.18 -7.28
CA ASP A 137 9.60 -6.55 -6.06
C ASP A 137 9.47 -7.51 -4.85
N ASP A 138 10.09 -8.68 -4.93
CA ASP A 138 10.01 -9.69 -3.86
C ASP A 138 10.60 -9.19 -2.54
N VAL A 139 11.69 -8.43 -2.60
CA VAL A 139 12.30 -7.82 -1.42
C VAL A 139 11.33 -6.83 -0.77
N ASN A 140 10.71 -5.97 -1.58
CA ASN A 140 9.75 -4.97 -1.11
C ASN A 140 8.52 -5.63 -0.49
N LYS A 141 8.01 -6.73 -1.09
CA LYS A 141 6.93 -7.54 -0.51
C LYS A 141 7.33 -8.15 0.83
N ASN A 142 8.55 -8.67 0.93
CA ASN A 142 9.05 -9.25 2.17
C ASN A 142 9.13 -8.19 3.28
N VAL A 143 9.71 -7.03 3.00
CA VAL A 143 9.78 -5.90 3.95
C VAL A 143 8.38 -5.50 4.41
N TRP A 144 7.45 -5.31 3.48
CA TRP A 144 6.08 -4.91 3.81
C TRP A 144 5.36 -5.95 4.66
N SER A 145 5.53 -7.24 4.34
CA SER A 145 4.91 -8.34 5.07
C SER A 145 5.45 -8.50 6.48
N MET A 146 6.77 -8.38 6.67
CA MET A 146 7.39 -8.42 8.00
C MET A 146 6.87 -7.30 8.90
N LEU A 147 6.86 -6.07 8.40
CA LEU A 147 6.39 -4.91 9.13
C LEU A 147 4.88 -4.94 9.37
N GLY A 148 4.12 -5.58 8.49
CA GLY A 148 2.69 -5.83 8.70
C GLY A 148 2.39 -6.83 9.80
N TRP A 149 3.33 -7.69 10.10
CA TRP A 149 3.25 -8.61 11.24
C TRP A 149 3.70 -7.95 12.54
N ASP A 150 4.85 -7.25 12.48
CA ASP A 150 5.42 -6.51 13.60
C ASP A 150 6.09 -5.22 13.07
N VAL A 151 5.51 -4.07 13.39
CA VAL A 151 5.99 -2.76 12.95
C VAL A 151 7.40 -2.42 13.42
N ASP A 152 7.81 -3.02 14.54
CA ASP A 152 9.13 -2.84 15.13
C ASP A 152 10.16 -3.88 14.68
N TYR A 153 9.77 -4.79 13.79
CA TYR A 153 10.65 -5.83 13.27
C TYR A 153 11.93 -5.23 12.67
N ASP A 154 13.08 -5.84 12.97
CA ASP A 154 14.35 -5.44 12.35
C ASP A 154 14.38 -5.90 10.88
N VAL A 155 14.31 -4.93 9.97
CA VAL A 155 14.28 -5.20 8.53
C VAL A 155 15.55 -5.90 8.06
N ARG A 156 16.72 -5.58 8.65
CA ARG A 156 17.96 -6.24 8.29
C ARG A 156 17.95 -7.72 8.65
N ASP A 157 17.49 -8.08 9.83
CA ASP A 157 17.37 -9.48 10.24
C ASP A 157 16.44 -10.24 9.31
N GLY A 158 15.31 -9.67 8.95
CA GLY A 158 14.38 -10.27 8.00
C GLY A 158 14.95 -10.43 6.59
N LEU A 159 15.76 -9.48 6.12
CA LEU A 159 16.46 -9.62 4.84
C LEU A 159 17.55 -10.68 4.89
N ILE A 160 18.24 -10.86 6.02
CA ILE A 160 19.17 -11.97 6.20
C ILE A 160 18.43 -13.32 6.11
N GLU A 161 17.26 -13.45 6.72
CA GLU A 161 16.43 -14.65 6.60
C GLU A 161 15.96 -14.89 5.16
N TYR A 162 15.51 -13.84 4.47
CA TYR A 162 15.17 -13.89 3.05
C TYR A 162 16.36 -14.37 2.22
N CYS A 163 17.53 -13.78 2.42
CA CYS A 163 18.75 -14.15 1.68
C CYS A 163 19.21 -15.57 2.03
N ARG A 164 19.05 -16.01 3.27
CA ARG A 164 19.33 -17.39 3.68
C ARG A 164 18.47 -18.39 2.90
N PHE A 165 17.20 -18.09 2.74
CA PHE A 165 16.29 -18.93 2.00
C PHE A 165 16.64 -19.05 0.51
N TYR A 166 16.97 -17.92 -0.14
CA TYR A 166 17.19 -17.89 -1.58
C TYR A 166 18.63 -18.18 -2.00
N PHE A 167 19.63 -17.83 -1.18
CA PHE A 167 21.05 -17.87 -1.55
C PHE A 167 21.88 -18.79 -0.66
N GLY A 168 21.38 -19.20 0.50
CA GLY A 168 22.04 -20.08 1.46
C GLY A 168 22.76 -19.34 2.59
N ASP A 169 23.05 -20.07 3.67
CA ASP A 169 23.60 -19.54 4.92
C ASP A 169 24.94 -18.81 4.73
N ASP A 170 25.82 -19.38 3.91
CA ASP A 170 27.20 -18.90 3.75
C ASP A 170 27.30 -17.47 3.18
N VAL A 171 26.26 -17.00 2.52
CA VAL A 171 26.25 -15.70 1.84
C VAL A 171 25.13 -14.76 2.32
N ALA A 172 24.26 -15.21 3.21
CA ALA A 172 23.03 -14.51 3.57
C ALA A 172 23.26 -13.07 4.03
N GLU A 173 24.19 -12.83 4.95
CA GLU A 173 24.52 -11.49 5.45
C GLU A 173 25.06 -10.58 4.34
N ARG A 174 25.99 -11.10 3.52
CA ARG A 174 26.57 -10.32 2.41
C ARG A 174 25.53 -10.03 1.32
N ALA A 175 24.62 -10.95 1.08
CA ALA A 175 23.53 -10.74 0.14
C ALA A 175 22.56 -9.68 0.64
N ALA A 176 22.23 -9.68 1.93
CA ALA A 176 21.43 -8.63 2.55
C ALA A 176 22.10 -7.25 2.45
N ASP A 177 23.41 -7.16 2.74
CA ASP A 177 24.18 -5.93 2.54
C ASP A 177 24.16 -5.47 1.07
N GLY A 178 24.19 -6.42 0.14
CA GLY A 178 24.04 -6.14 -1.29
C GLY A 178 22.69 -5.57 -1.68
N LEU A 179 21.58 -6.02 -1.04
CA LEU A 179 20.26 -5.46 -1.26
C LEU A 179 20.16 -3.99 -0.81
N TYR A 180 20.76 -3.66 0.34
CA TYR A 180 20.85 -2.25 0.78
C TYR A 180 21.71 -1.42 -0.19
N ALA A 181 22.85 -1.95 -0.64
CA ALA A 181 23.69 -1.25 -1.60
C ALA A 181 23.01 -1.02 -2.97
N LEU A 182 22.08 -1.87 -3.37
CA LEU A 182 21.27 -1.66 -4.58
C LEU A 182 20.31 -0.47 -4.40
N GLU A 183 19.76 -0.26 -3.22
CA GLU A 183 18.92 0.92 -2.94
C GLU A 183 19.76 2.21 -3.03
N GLU A 184 20.96 2.22 -2.47
CA GLU A 184 21.85 3.37 -2.53
C GLU A 184 22.22 3.82 -3.95
N ASN A 185 22.11 2.95 -4.96
CA ASN A 185 22.37 3.31 -6.34
C ASN A 185 21.34 4.29 -6.94
N TRP A 186 20.21 4.47 -6.29
CA TRP A 186 19.19 5.44 -6.69
C TRP A 186 19.47 6.85 -6.18
N ASP A 187 20.32 6.99 -5.20
CA ASP A 187 20.75 8.25 -4.59
C ASP A 187 21.86 8.94 -5.41
N GLY A 188 21.80 8.89 -6.74
CA GLY A 188 22.80 9.35 -7.68
C GLY A 188 23.02 10.85 -7.78
#